data_1e60e8d6f2909eff248901a72f6680b4
#
_entry.id   1e60e8d6f2909eff248901a72f6680b4
#
_cell.length_a   1.000
_cell.length_b   1.000
_cell.length_c   1.000
_cell.angle_alpha   90.00
_cell.angle_beta   90.00
_cell.angle_gamma   90.00
#
_symmetry.space_group_name_H-M   'P 1'
#
loop_
_entity.id
_entity.type
_entity.pdbx_description
1 polymer ?
#
loop_
_entity_poly.entity_id
_entity_poly.type
_entity_poly.pdbx_seq_one_letter_code
_entity_poly.pdbx_strand_id
1 'polypeptide(L)'
;MDMKKVFKWFWVWEFEKEDMWLNSMAAEGWTLCQIGWCTYWFERTDPGAYEVRLECRKPDEAYISFVKDTGAEYIGHMMQWLYFRRKSELGHFELNSDLDSRIEQLNNMGRILLPIGILNLGIGLMNLRGRYQPHLRRGSCLRLRPHPGQTG
;
A
#
# COMPACT_ATOMS: atom_id res chain seq x y z
N MET A 1 5.65 16.49 27.51
CA MET A 1 6.18 16.10 26.19
C MET A 1 5.17 16.51 25.15
N ASP A 2 5.58 17.36 24.21
CA ASP A 2 4.68 17.79 23.15
C ASP A 2 4.56 16.64 22.14
N MET A 3 3.34 16.18 21.90
CA MET A 3 3.04 15.14 20.92
C MET A 3 2.18 15.70 19.82
N LYS A 4 2.49 15.35 18.58
CA LYS A 4 1.73 15.75 17.39
C LYS A 4 1.22 14.49 16.67
N LYS A 5 -0.08 14.45 16.43
CA LYS A 5 -0.73 13.39 15.68
C LYS A 5 -1.04 13.90 14.27
N VAL A 6 -0.60 13.18 13.24
CA VAL A 6 -0.84 13.52 11.83
C VAL A 6 -1.50 12.34 11.15
N PHE A 7 -2.58 12.58 10.43
CA PHE A 7 -3.19 11.62 9.52
C PHE A 7 -2.70 11.93 8.10
N LYS A 8 -2.04 10.96 7.46
CA LYS A 8 -1.57 11.09 6.09
C LYS A 8 -1.62 9.75 5.39
N TRP A 9 -2.10 9.77 4.15
CA TRP A 9 -2.18 8.59 3.30
C TRP A 9 -1.02 8.58 2.31
N PHE A 10 -0.33 7.44 2.23
CA PHE A 10 0.62 7.14 1.17
C PHE A 10 0.20 5.84 0.47
N TRP A 11 0.39 5.78 -0.83
CA TRP A 11 0.23 4.54 -1.55
C TRP A 11 1.42 3.62 -1.28
N VAL A 12 1.20 2.30 -1.37
CA VAL A 12 2.23 1.29 -1.06
C VAL A 12 3.53 1.51 -1.85
N TRP A 13 3.44 2.09 -3.05
CA TRP A 13 4.58 2.41 -3.91
C TRP A 13 5.20 3.78 -3.66
N GLU A 14 4.64 4.59 -2.79
CA GLU A 14 5.15 5.94 -2.45
C GLU A 14 6.02 5.96 -1.20
N PHE A 15 6.60 4.81 -0.84
CA PHE A 15 7.42 4.66 0.37
C PHE A 15 8.60 5.63 0.43
N GLU A 16 9.22 5.97 -0.72
CA GLU A 16 10.29 6.97 -0.77
C GLU A 16 9.79 8.36 -0.38
N LYS A 17 8.57 8.71 -0.79
CA LYS A 17 7.95 9.99 -0.40
C LYS A 17 7.59 9.99 1.08
N GLU A 18 7.14 8.86 1.60
CA GLU A 18 6.86 8.69 3.02
C GLU A 18 8.14 8.84 3.85
N ASP A 19 9.23 8.15 3.46
CA ASP A 19 10.54 8.23 4.10
C ASP A 19 11.08 9.67 4.10
N MET A 20 11.06 10.34 2.93
CA MET A 20 11.46 11.75 2.83
C MET A 20 10.61 12.66 3.71
N TRP A 21 9.30 12.45 3.76
CA TRP A 21 8.41 13.24 4.59
C TRP A 21 8.68 13.03 6.08
N LEU A 22 8.87 11.80 6.54
CA LEU A 22 9.21 11.51 7.94
C LEU A 22 10.53 12.16 8.34
N ASN A 23 11.52 12.13 7.45
CA ASN A 23 12.81 12.79 7.70
C ASN A 23 12.70 14.33 7.64
N SER A 24 11.82 14.90 6.81
CA SER A 24 11.55 16.34 6.85
C SER A 24 10.94 16.78 8.19
N MET A 25 10.02 15.96 8.73
CA MET A 25 9.45 16.21 10.06
C MET A 25 10.51 16.12 11.16
N ALA A 26 11.42 15.13 11.08
CA ALA A 26 12.53 14.98 12.02
C ALA A 26 13.50 16.19 11.94
N ALA A 27 13.76 16.71 10.73
CA ALA A 27 14.56 17.93 10.54
C ALA A 27 13.90 19.18 11.17
N GLU A 28 12.56 19.21 11.26
CA GLU A 28 11.82 20.27 11.97
C GLU A 28 11.73 20.04 13.49
N GLY A 29 12.31 18.93 14.00
CA GLY A 29 12.28 18.56 15.41
C GLY A 29 11.03 17.79 15.83
N TRP A 30 10.39 17.10 14.89
CA TRP A 30 9.28 16.18 15.13
C TRP A 30 9.68 14.77 14.71
N THR A 31 10.08 13.94 15.66
CA THR A 31 10.52 12.57 15.38
C THR A 31 9.38 11.59 15.56
N LEU A 32 9.27 10.63 14.63
CA LEU A 32 8.28 9.57 14.71
C LEU A 32 8.49 8.72 15.96
N CYS A 33 7.46 8.56 16.80
CA CYS A 33 7.50 7.73 18.00
C CYS A 33 6.50 6.58 17.97
N GLN A 34 5.44 6.68 17.18
CA GLN A 34 4.47 5.60 17.03
C GLN A 34 3.79 5.67 15.66
N ILE A 35 3.41 4.50 15.14
CA ILE A 35 2.67 4.38 13.88
C ILE A 35 1.38 3.58 14.09
N GLY A 36 0.34 3.97 13.33
CA GLY A 36 -0.92 3.25 13.21
C GLY A 36 -1.44 3.30 11.79
N TRP A 37 -2.67 2.87 11.56
CA TRP A 37 -3.26 2.88 10.23
C TRP A 37 -3.36 4.32 9.69
N CYS A 38 -2.49 4.66 8.73
CA CYS A 38 -2.38 6.01 8.13
C CYS A 38 -2.27 7.14 9.15
N THR A 39 -1.78 6.85 10.35
CA THR A 39 -1.70 7.80 11.45
C THR A 39 -0.31 7.72 12.06
N TYR A 40 0.33 8.88 12.17
CA TYR A 40 1.69 9.04 12.66
C TYR A 40 1.67 9.89 13.91
N TRP A 41 2.36 9.43 14.95
CA TRP A 41 2.57 10.20 16.17
C TRP A 41 4.03 10.62 16.25
N PHE A 42 4.22 11.89 16.48
CA PHE A 42 5.54 12.52 16.59
C PHE A 42 5.72 13.08 17.99
N GLU A 43 6.91 12.96 18.49
CA GLU A 43 7.36 13.63 19.71
C GLU A 43 8.33 14.78 19.39
N ARG A 44 8.37 15.77 20.26
CA ARG A 44 9.30 16.91 20.11
C ARG A 44 10.71 16.48 20.48
N THR A 45 11.65 16.70 19.57
CA THR A 45 13.08 16.42 19.73
C THR A 45 13.90 17.60 19.21
N ASP A 46 15.21 17.54 19.34
CA ASP A 46 16.07 18.50 18.67
C ASP A 46 16.00 18.31 17.14
N PRO A 47 15.98 19.39 16.35
CA PRO A 47 15.91 19.32 14.90
C PRO A 47 17.04 18.47 14.31
N GLY A 48 16.69 17.45 13.52
CA GLY A 48 17.65 16.56 12.88
C GLY A 48 18.34 15.55 13.82
N ALA A 49 17.88 15.44 15.08
CA ALA A 49 18.48 14.50 16.03
C ALA A 49 18.29 13.01 15.65
N TYR A 50 17.28 12.73 14.87
CA TYR A 50 16.95 11.36 14.45
C TYR A 50 16.76 11.28 12.94
N GLU A 51 17.12 10.12 12.41
CA GLU A 51 16.84 9.69 11.04
C GLU A 51 15.89 8.52 11.06
N VAL A 52 14.84 8.58 10.22
CA VAL A 52 13.81 7.52 10.12
C VAL A 52 14.04 6.75 8.83
N ARG A 53 13.86 5.42 8.86
CA ARG A 53 13.93 4.54 7.69
C ARG A 53 12.79 3.54 7.69
N LEU A 54 12.30 3.27 6.49
CA LEU A 54 11.29 2.28 6.22
C LEU A 54 11.90 1.08 5.50
N GLU A 55 11.43 -0.11 5.85
CA GLU A 55 11.81 -1.34 5.18
C GLU A 55 10.60 -2.22 4.90
N CYS A 56 10.48 -2.69 3.65
CA CYS A 56 9.42 -3.59 3.23
C CYS A 56 9.82 -5.04 3.50
N ARG A 57 9.54 -5.51 4.71
CA ARG A 57 9.85 -6.86 5.17
C ARG A 57 8.78 -7.36 6.13
N LYS A 58 8.52 -8.67 6.14
CA LYS A 58 7.70 -9.25 7.21
C LYS A 58 8.38 -9.03 8.56
N PRO A 59 7.61 -8.69 9.60
CA PRO A 59 8.14 -8.59 10.95
C PRO A 59 8.83 -9.90 11.34
N ASP A 60 10.12 -9.82 11.65
CA ASP A 60 10.95 -10.92 12.10
C ASP A 60 11.73 -10.42 13.31
N GLU A 61 11.56 -11.09 14.45
CA GLU A 61 12.19 -10.69 15.70
C GLU A 61 13.71 -10.73 15.64
N ALA A 62 14.28 -11.72 14.94
CA ALA A 62 15.72 -11.83 14.78
C ALA A 62 16.29 -10.64 14.00
N TYR A 63 15.61 -10.25 12.92
CA TYR A 63 15.99 -9.09 12.14
C TYR A 63 15.81 -7.78 12.91
N ILE A 64 14.69 -7.61 13.60
CA ILE A 64 14.43 -6.43 14.43
C ILE A 64 15.49 -6.29 15.52
N SER A 65 15.88 -7.41 16.16
CA SER A 65 16.94 -7.43 17.16
C SER A 65 18.29 -7.03 16.55
N PHE A 66 18.63 -7.60 15.39
CA PHE A 66 19.86 -7.24 14.67
C PHE A 66 19.93 -5.74 14.35
N VAL A 67 18.83 -5.15 13.86
CA VAL A 67 18.77 -3.71 13.55
C VAL A 67 18.90 -2.88 14.84
N LYS A 68 18.27 -3.32 15.94
CA LYS A 68 18.41 -2.64 17.25
C LYS A 68 19.86 -2.67 17.77
N ASP A 69 20.60 -3.74 17.51
CA ASP A 69 22.02 -3.84 17.90
C ASP A 69 22.91 -2.82 17.17
N THR A 70 22.45 -2.27 16.04
CA THR A 70 23.11 -1.13 15.34
C THR A 70 22.80 0.23 15.95
N GLY A 71 22.06 0.27 17.06
CA GLY A 71 21.65 1.51 17.74
C GLY A 71 20.36 2.11 17.20
N ALA A 72 19.61 1.38 16.34
CA ALA A 72 18.31 1.82 15.87
C ALA A 72 17.19 1.41 16.83
N GLU A 73 16.14 2.21 16.88
CA GLU A 73 14.92 1.95 17.64
C GLU A 73 13.82 1.48 16.68
N TYR A 74 13.19 0.36 17.01
CA TYR A 74 12.02 -0.12 16.29
C TYR A 74 10.78 0.61 16.78
N ILE A 75 10.09 1.30 15.88
CA ILE A 75 8.89 2.09 16.18
C ILE A 75 7.62 1.24 16.07
N GLY A 76 7.59 0.37 15.07
CA GLY A 76 6.43 -0.47 14.80
C GLY A 76 6.40 -0.92 13.35
N HIS A 77 5.31 -1.55 12.97
CA HIS A 77 5.07 -1.94 11.58
C HIS A 77 3.65 -1.61 11.15
N MET A 78 3.48 -1.39 9.86
CA MET A 78 2.19 -1.28 9.22
C MET A 78 2.18 -2.17 7.97
N MET A 79 1.34 -3.20 7.97
CA MET A 79 1.35 -4.26 6.95
C MET A 79 2.71 -4.96 6.87
N GLN A 80 3.48 -4.72 5.80
CA GLN A 80 4.82 -5.28 5.58
C GLN A 80 5.93 -4.22 5.70
N TRP A 81 5.59 -3.01 6.17
CA TRP A 81 6.53 -1.93 6.37
C TRP A 81 6.96 -1.86 7.81
N LEU A 82 8.26 -2.04 8.06
CA LEU A 82 8.91 -1.84 9.35
C LEU A 82 9.43 -0.40 9.42
N TYR A 83 9.23 0.25 10.55
CA TYR A 83 9.66 1.61 10.80
C TYR A 83 10.71 1.61 11.89
N PHE A 84 11.87 2.16 11.56
CA PHE A 84 12.99 2.32 12.48
C PHE A 84 13.40 3.78 12.54
N ARG A 85 13.90 4.20 13.69
CA ARG A 85 14.60 5.47 13.84
C ARG A 85 15.95 5.25 14.49
N ARG A 86 16.91 6.08 14.17
CA ARG A 86 18.24 6.07 14.78
C ARG A 86 18.73 7.48 15.00
N LYS A 87 19.53 7.70 16.06
CA LYS A 87 20.18 8.99 16.27
C LYS A 87 21.13 9.33 15.12
N SER A 88 21.03 10.54 14.59
CA SER A 88 21.87 11.02 13.49
C SER A 88 23.36 11.07 13.86
N GLU A 89 23.66 11.20 15.16
CA GLU A 89 25.04 11.16 15.69
C GLU A 89 25.78 9.84 15.37
N LEU A 90 25.05 8.74 15.15
CA LEU A 90 25.62 7.43 14.81
C LEU A 90 26.00 7.29 13.32
N GLY A 91 25.89 8.37 12.55
CA GLY A 91 26.18 8.40 11.13
C GLY A 91 24.95 8.11 10.26
N HIS A 92 25.16 8.08 8.95
CA HIS A 92 24.07 7.84 8.00
C HIS A 92 23.40 6.49 8.22
N PHE A 93 22.06 6.48 8.24
CA PHE A 93 21.26 5.29 8.52
C PHE A 93 20.72 4.68 7.23
N GLU A 94 21.34 3.61 6.76
CA GLU A 94 20.84 2.79 5.67
C GLU A 94 20.53 1.39 6.17
N LEU A 95 19.30 0.91 5.91
CA LEU A 95 18.88 -0.46 6.22
C LEU A 95 19.20 -1.41 5.07
N ASN A 96 19.13 -0.93 3.84
CA ASN A 96 19.34 -1.68 2.60
C ASN A 96 20.58 -1.16 1.86
N SER A 97 21.76 -1.49 2.34
CA SER A 97 23.00 -1.17 1.64
C SER A 97 23.32 -2.14 0.49
N ASP A 98 22.59 -3.24 0.37
CA ASP A 98 22.86 -4.30 -0.60
C ASP A 98 21.79 -4.37 -1.70
N LEU A 99 22.20 -4.54 -2.95
CA LEU A 99 21.31 -4.66 -4.11
C LEU A 99 20.32 -5.83 -3.96
N ASP A 100 20.74 -6.92 -3.31
CA ASP A 100 19.90 -8.08 -3.06
C ASP A 100 18.72 -7.74 -2.15
N SER A 101 18.92 -6.91 -1.14
CA SER A 101 17.86 -6.42 -0.25
C SER A 101 16.84 -5.56 -1.00
N ARG A 102 17.29 -4.74 -1.95
CA ARG A 102 16.40 -3.93 -2.81
C ARG A 102 15.57 -4.79 -3.75
N ILE A 103 16.17 -5.85 -4.31
CA ILE A 103 15.45 -6.82 -5.17
C ILE A 103 14.41 -7.56 -4.36
N GLU A 104 14.73 -8.01 -3.15
CA GLU A 104 13.77 -8.66 -2.26
C GLU A 104 12.61 -7.74 -1.88
N GLN A 105 12.89 -6.46 -1.61
CA GLN A 105 11.90 -5.43 -1.34
C GLN A 105 10.93 -5.26 -2.51
N LEU A 106 11.43 -5.15 -3.74
CA LEU A 106 10.61 -5.04 -4.95
C LEU A 106 9.77 -6.30 -5.19
N ASN A 107 10.33 -7.48 -4.95
CA ASN A 107 9.61 -8.75 -5.05
C ASN A 107 8.49 -8.85 -4.00
N ASN A 108 8.72 -8.38 -2.78
CA ASN A 108 7.70 -8.35 -1.73
C ASN A 108 6.55 -7.40 -2.07
N MET A 109 6.84 -6.24 -2.67
CA MET A 109 5.80 -5.35 -3.21
C MET A 109 5.00 -6.01 -4.34
N GLY A 110 5.66 -6.68 -5.27
CA GLY A 110 5.02 -7.42 -6.35
C GLY A 110 4.04 -8.47 -5.84
N ARG A 111 4.38 -9.18 -4.78
CA ARG A 111 3.51 -10.18 -4.14
C ARG A 111 2.23 -9.57 -3.54
N ILE A 112 2.25 -8.32 -3.11
CA ILE A 112 1.06 -7.62 -2.61
C ILE A 112 0.19 -7.13 -3.76
N LEU A 113 0.79 -6.56 -4.80
CA LEU A 113 0.08 -5.91 -5.90
C LEU A 113 -0.50 -6.92 -6.91
N LEU A 114 0.20 -8.06 -7.12
CA LEU A 114 -0.20 -9.07 -8.09
C LEU A 114 -1.62 -9.63 -7.86
N PRO A 115 -2.00 -10.09 -6.64
CA PRO A 115 -3.34 -10.61 -6.40
C PRO A 115 -4.41 -9.53 -6.56
N ILE A 116 -4.13 -8.29 -6.22
CA ILE A 116 -5.05 -7.16 -6.41
C ILE A 116 -5.26 -6.91 -7.90
N GLY A 117 -4.20 -6.94 -8.70
CA GLY A 117 -4.28 -6.81 -10.16
C GLY A 117 -5.10 -7.92 -10.81
N ILE A 118 -4.88 -9.17 -10.43
CA ILE A 118 -5.63 -10.34 -10.92
C ILE A 118 -7.11 -10.24 -10.56
N LEU A 119 -7.43 -9.85 -9.32
CA LEU A 119 -8.80 -9.67 -8.88
C LEU A 119 -9.54 -8.60 -9.70
N ASN A 120 -8.91 -7.44 -9.91
CA ASN A 120 -9.47 -6.36 -10.71
C ASN A 120 -9.69 -6.78 -12.18
N LEU A 121 -8.73 -7.51 -12.76
CA LEU A 121 -8.85 -8.05 -14.12
C LEU A 121 -10.04 -9.03 -14.21
N GLY A 122 -10.19 -9.92 -13.22
CA GLY A 122 -11.30 -10.87 -13.14
C GLY A 122 -12.66 -10.17 -13.09
N ILE A 123 -12.81 -9.15 -12.24
CA ILE A 123 -14.03 -8.34 -12.14
C ILE A 123 -14.31 -7.60 -13.46
N GLY A 124 -13.26 -7.03 -14.09
CA GLY A 124 -13.38 -6.37 -15.39
C GLY A 124 -13.90 -7.30 -16.49
N LEU A 125 -13.37 -8.52 -16.59
CA LEU A 125 -13.81 -9.53 -17.55
C LEU A 125 -15.24 -10.02 -17.30
N MET A 126 -15.63 -10.18 -16.04
CA MET A 126 -17.01 -10.55 -15.68
C MET A 126 -18.00 -9.46 -16.09
N ASN A 127 -17.66 -8.18 -15.89
CA ASN A 127 -18.49 -7.05 -16.31
C ASN A 127 -18.63 -6.93 -17.83
N LEU A 128 -17.57 -7.24 -18.59
CA LEU A 128 -17.62 -7.29 -20.06
C LEU A 128 -18.52 -8.41 -20.55
N ARG A 129 -18.44 -9.60 -19.92
CA ARG A 129 -19.26 -10.77 -20.28
C ARG A 129 -20.75 -10.54 -19.98
N GLY A 130 -21.08 -9.81 -18.90
CA GLY A 130 -22.45 -9.43 -18.55
C GLY A 130 -23.09 -8.42 -19.52
N ARG A 131 -22.28 -7.60 -20.20
CA ARG A 131 -22.77 -6.65 -21.23
C ARG A 131 -22.99 -7.28 -22.61
N TYR A 132 -22.43 -8.46 -22.88
CA TYR A 132 -22.59 -9.19 -24.13
C TYR A 132 -23.70 -10.24 -24.01
N GLN A 133 -24.94 -9.81 -23.72
CA GLN A 133 -26.12 -10.64 -24.00
C GLN A 133 -26.60 -10.26 -25.41
N PRO A 134 -26.45 -11.16 -26.41
CA PRO A 134 -27.13 -10.96 -27.67
C PRO A 134 -28.62 -11.01 -27.41
N HIS A 135 -29.33 -9.91 -27.68
CA HIS A 135 -30.76 -9.90 -27.75
C HIS A 135 -31.18 -10.87 -28.84
N LEU A 136 -31.46 -12.13 -28.45
CA LEU A 136 -32.25 -13.03 -29.26
C LEU A 136 -33.64 -12.40 -29.36
N ARG A 137 -33.84 -11.61 -30.42
CA ARG A 137 -35.16 -11.20 -30.89
C ARG A 137 -35.97 -12.49 -31.06
N ARG A 138 -36.86 -12.75 -30.14
CA ARG A 138 -37.97 -13.65 -30.37
C ARG A 138 -38.75 -13.12 -31.57
N GLY A 139 -38.60 -13.79 -32.72
CA GLY A 139 -39.44 -13.56 -33.88
C GLY A 139 -40.87 -13.77 -33.46
N SER A 140 -41.65 -12.72 -33.51
CA SER A 140 -43.10 -12.76 -33.43
C SER A 140 -43.60 -13.53 -34.65
N CYS A 141 -44.01 -14.77 -34.48
CA CYS A 141 -44.82 -15.46 -35.44
C CYS A 141 -46.12 -14.70 -35.63
N LEU A 142 -46.20 -13.96 -36.74
CA LEU A 142 -47.46 -13.45 -37.26
C LEU A 142 -48.38 -14.65 -37.57
N ARG A 143 -49.31 -14.88 -36.68
CA ARG A 143 -50.47 -15.80 -36.92
C ARG A 143 -51.35 -15.11 -37.92
N LEU A 144 -51.29 -15.51 -39.19
CA LEU A 144 -52.27 -15.18 -40.23
C LEU A 144 -53.63 -15.73 -39.79
N ARG A 145 -54.59 -14.84 -39.56
CA ARG A 145 -56.02 -15.18 -39.42
C ARG A 145 -56.55 -15.60 -40.77
N PRO A 146 -57.27 -16.74 -40.88
CA PRO A 146 -58.01 -17.02 -42.08
C PRO A 146 -59.27 -16.13 -42.16
N HIS A 147 -59.51 -15.58 -43.34
CA HIS A 147 -60.69 -14.85 -43.68
C HIS A 147 -61.89 -15.77 -43.76
N PRO A 148 -63.09 -15.48 -43.17
CA PRO A 148 -64.29 -16.25 -43.41
C PRO A 148 -64.85 -15.92 -44.79
N GLY A 149 -65.09 -17.00 -45.57
CA GLY A 149 -65.60 -16.93 -46.91
C GLY A 149 -66.98 -16.31 -47.01
N GLN A 150 -67.17 -15.61 -48.08
CA GLN A 150 -68.50 -15.20 -48.62
C GLN A 150 -69.10 -16.43 -49.34
N THR A 151 -70.22 -16.86 -48.86
CA THR A 151 -71.17 -17.68 -49.62
C THR A 151 -72.19 -16.80 -50.22
N GLY A 152 -72.38 -16.86 -51.54
CA GLY A 152 -73.47 -16.40 -52.30
C GLY A 152 -73.70 -17.38 -53.43
#